data_a2387b317399573a07d6a1c4b6157649
#
_entry.id   a2387b317399573a07d6a1c4b6157649
#
_cell.length_a   1.000
_cell.length_b   1.000
_cell.length_c   1.000
_cell.angle_alpha   90.00
_cell.angle_beta   90.00
_cell.angle_gamma   90.00
#
_symmetry.space_group_name_H-M   'P 1'
#
loop_
_entity.id
_entity.type
_entity.pdbx_description
1 polymer ?
#
loop_
_entity_poly.entity_id
_entity_poly.type
_entity_poly.pdbx_seq_one_letter_code
_entity_poly.pdbx_strand_id
1 'polypeptide(L)'
;MCEQELRRLKRMPAQSMERGVLINYLDTMLDLPWDRITSDLRPEDIKALVPVSQVPLNGDEPLIERARQVLESDHFGLEKIKKRMLEYLAVLQLKTQQGAEQQSARTYKGPILLLVGPPGTGKTSIARSLAAALQRPFVRLSLGGVRDEAEIRGHRRTYVGALPGSIVASLRKARASDCVMLLDELDKLSSGMGVHGDPTAAMLEVLDPEQNHTFKDHYLNVPVDLSRVIFIATANSLDTIPEPLLDRVDTVHVAGYTYDEKVAIAQRHLLPKQVAVHGLTPSDVAMSHEILMTIAQSYTR
;
A
#
# COMPACT_ATOMS: atom_id res chain seq x y z
N MET A 1 -24.41 3.58 -16.97
CA MET A 1 -23.93 4.94 -16.60
C MET A 1 -22.97 5.49 -17.66
N CYS A 2 -21.81 4.88 -17.95
CA CYS A 2 -20.82 5.38 -18.92
C CYS A 2 -21.39 5.66 -20.31
N GLU A 3 -22.28 4.82 -20.83
CA GLU A 3 -22.92 5.07 -22.14
C GLU A 3 -23.77 6.34 -22.18
N GLN A 4 -24.47 6.64 -21.07
CA GLN A 4 -25.29 7.86 -21.00
C GLN A 4 -24.39 9.10 -20.99
N GLU A 5 -23.29 9.08 -20.20
CA GLU A 5 -22.33 10.17 -20.16
C GLU A 5 -21.59 10.32 -21.50
N LEU A 6 -21.28 9.22 -22.18
CA LEU A 6 -20.68 9.26 -23.50
C LEU A 6 -21.63 9.88 -24.55
N ARG A 7 -22.93 9.54 -24.50
CA ARG A 7 -23.97 10.17 -25.37
C ARG A 7 -24.08 11.66 -25.05
N ARG A 8 -23.98 12.06 -23.77
CA ARG A 8 -23.98 13.47 -23.36
C ARG A 8 -22.75 14.19 -23.91
N LEU A 9 -21.56 13.59 -23.80
CA LEU A 9 -20.31 14.13 -24.33
C LEU A 9 -20.37 14.41 -25.84
N LYS A 10 -20.95 13.48 -26.60
CA LYS A 10 -21.12 13.63 -28.08
C LYS A 10 -22.02 14.80 -28.49
N ARG A 11 -22.96 15.22 -27.62
CA ARG A 11 -23.88 16.33 -27.86
C ARG A 11 -23.36 17.68 -27.36
N MET A 12 -22.28 17.69 -26.58
CA MET A 12 -21.73 18.92 -25.98
C MET A 12 -20.88 19.70 -27.00
N PRO A 13 -20.97 21.04 -27.00
CA PRO A 13 -20.05 21.89 -27.76
C PRO A 13 -18.58 21.67 -27.33
N ALA A 14 -17.68 21.74 -28.32
CA ALA A 14 -16.24 21.50 -28.06
C ALA A 14 -15.62 22.50 -27.06
N GLN A 15 -16.14 23.71 -26.96
CA GLN A 15 -15.64 24.79 -26.12
C GLN A 15 -16.28 24.83 -24.72
N SER A 16 -17.17 23.90 -24.38
CA SER A 16 -17.81 23.85 -23.06
C SER A 16 -16.84 23.42 -21.97
N MET A 17 -16.76 24.20 -20.88
CA MET A 17 -15.97 23.84 -19.70
C MET A 17 -16.45 22.49 -19.09
N GLU A 18 -17.74 22.21 -19.11
CA GLU A 18 -18.32 20.94 -18.65
C GLU A 18 -17.81 19.74 -19.46
N ARG A 19 -17.42 19.95 -20.73
CA ARG A 19 -16.87 18.90 -21.57
C ARG A 19 -15.55 18.36 -21.02
N GLY A 20 -14.67 19.25 -20.56
CA GLY A 20 -13.41 18.85 -19.91
C GLY A 20 -13.61 18.04 -18.63
N VAL A 21 -14.55 18.48 -17.79
CA VAL A 21 -14.90 17.76 -16.55
C VAL A 21 -15.45 16.36 -16.88
N LEU A 22 -16.28 16.25 -17.91
CA LEU A 22 -16.86 14.96 -18.30
C LEU A 22 -15.82 14.01 -18.93
N ILE A 23 -14.86 14.53 -19.70
CA ILE A 23 -13.75 13.75 -20.25
C ILE A 23 -12.90 13.20 -19.08
N ASN A 24 -12.46 14.04 -18.14
CA ASN A 24 -11.68 13.61 -16.99
C ASN A 24 -12.40 12.54 -16.15
N TYR A 25 -13.72 12.66 -16.01
CA TYR A 25 -14.53 11.64 -15.34
C TYR A 25 -14.52 10.31 -16.09
N LEU A 26 -14.76 10.33 -17.40
CA LEU A 26 -14.78 9.12 -18.23
C LEU A 26 -13.39 8.47 -18.28
N ASP A 27 -12.32 9.26 -18.37
CA ASP A 27 -10.95 8.75 -18.33
C ASP A 27 -10.67 8.08 -16.98
N THR A 28 -11.11 8.68 -15.87
CA THR A 28 -10.97 8.07 -14.55
C THR A 28 -11.72 6.75 -14.44
N MET A 29 -12.94 6.67 -14.98
CA MET A 29 -13.76 5.46 -15.00
C MET A 29 -13.14 4.35 -15.87
N LEU A 30 -12.51 4.70 -16.99
CA LEU A 30 -11.88 3.74 -17.91
C LEU A 30 -10.53 3.23 -17.39
N ASP A 31 -9.78 4.08 -16.68
CA ASP A 31 -8.46 3.73 -16.13
C ASP A 31 -8.55 2.85 -14.87
N LEU A 32 -9.72 2.78 -14.22
CA LEU A 32 -9.88 1.95 -13.02
C LEU A 32 -9.84 0.46 -13.35
N PRO A 33 -9.12 -0.33 -12.53
CA PRO A 33 -9.07 -1.78 -12.69
C PRO A 33 -10.29 -2.45 -12.05
N TRP A 34 -11.49 -2.30 -12.63
CA TRP A 34 -12.75 -2.83 -12.09
C TRP A 34 -12.67 -4.32 -11.73
N ASP A 35 -12.28 -5.16 -12.70
CA ASP A 35 -12.13 -6.60 -12.53
C ASP A 35 -10.71 -7.09 -12.86
N ARG A 36 -9.83 -6.19 -13.30
CA ARG A 36 -8.46 -6.52 -13.69
C ARG A 36 -7.64 -6.88 -12.47
N ILE A 37 -7.00 -8.04 -12.51
CA ILE A 37 -6.06 -8.51 -11.49
C ILE A 37 -4.62 -8.47 -12.01
N THR A 38 -3.66 -8.71 -11.15
CA THR A 38 -2.22 -8.63 -11.51
C THR A 38 -1.84 -9.57 -12.67
N SER A 39 -2.45 -10.76 -12.75
CA SER A 39 -2.22 -11.71 -13.87
C SER A 39 -2.66 -11.19 -15.24
N ASP A 40 -3.55 -10.21 -15.28
CA ASP A 40 -4.07 -9.62 -16.52
C ASP A 40 -3.22 -8.44 -17.02
N LEU A 41 -2.22 -8.05 -16.22
CA LEU A 41 -1.29 -6.97 -16.58
C LEU A 41 -0.27 -7.46 -17.61
N ARG A 42 0.16 -6.53 -18.46
CA ARG A 42 1.27 -6.80 -19.38
C ARG A 42 2.57 -6.99 -18.59
N PRO A 43 3.51 -7.82 -19.07
CA PRO A 43 4.79 -8.04 -18.40
C PRO A 43 5.58 -6.77 -18.10
N GLU A 44 5.45 -5.75 -18.94
CA GLU A 44 6.08 -4.43 -18.77
C GLU A 44 5.48 -3.67 -17.58
N ASP A 45 4.15 -3.71 -17.43
CA ASP A 45 3.45 -3.08 -16.31
C ASP A 45 3.75 -3.81 -15.00
N ILE A 46 3.85 -5.13 -15.00
CA ILE A 46 4.25 -5.92 -13.83
C ILE A 46 5.66 -5.49 -13.37
N LYS A 47 6.62 -5.40 -14.27
CA LYS A 47 7.99 -4.97 -13.95
C LYS A 47 8.05 -3.55 -13.38
N ALA A 48 7.13 -2.67 -13.78
CA ALA A 48 7.10 -1.28 -13.33
C ALA A 48 6.38 -1.11 -11.98
N LEU A 49 5.36 -1.92 -11.69
CA LEU A 49 4.43 -1.75 -10.58
C LEU A 49 4.71 -2.69 -9.40
N VAL A 50 5.25 -3.88 -9.67
CA VAL A 50 5.64 -4.83 -8.63
C VAL A 50 7.05 -4.48 -8.13
N PRO A 51 7.25 -4.37 -6.81
CA PRO A 51 8.57 -4.08 -6.26
C PRO A 51 9.58 -5.19 -6.62
N VAL A 52 10.80 -4.78 -6.96
CA VAL A 52 11.89 -5.72 -7.23
C VAL A 52 12.48 -6.19 -5.90
N SER A 53 12.58 -7.50 -5.72
CA SER A 53 13.33 -8.13 -4.63
C SER A 53 14.82 -8.27 -4.99
N GLN A 54 15.67 -8.35 -3.96
CA GLN A 54 17.10 -8.65 -4.14
C GLN A 54 17.34 -10.10 -4.59
N VAL A 55 16.38 -10.99 -4.32
CA VAL A 55 16.42 -12.39 -4.74
C VAL A 55 15.67 -12.57 -6.06
N PRO A 56 16.25 -13.26 -7.05
CA PRO A 56 15.51 -13.66 -8.25
C PRO A 56 14.32 -14.55 -7.84
N LEU A 57 13.11 -14.11 -8.13
CA LEU A 57 11.91 -14.88 -7.80
C LEU A 57 11.65 -15.91 -8.92
N ASN A 58 11.73 -17.18 -8.56
CA ASN A 58 11.30 -18.27 -9.44
C ASN A 58 9.79 -18.45 -9.28
N GLY A 59 9.04 -18.38 -10.40
CA GLY A 59 7.57 -18.43 -10.37
C GLY A 59 6.99 -19.72 -9.80
N ASP A 60 7.76 -20.81 -9.79
CA ASP A 60 7.34 -22.15 -9.37
C ASP A 60 7.49 -22.41 -7.85
N GLU A 61 8.14 -21.50 -7.11
CA GLU A 61 8.33 -21.70 -5.68
C GLU A 61 7.04 -21.44 -4.87
N PRO A 62 6.77 -22.23 -3.81
CA PRO A 62 5.64 -21.99 -2.92
C PRO A 62 5.69 -20.57 -2.32
N LEU A 63 4.52 -19.92 -2.23
CA LEU A 63 4.41 -18.53 -1.75
C LEU A 63 5.15 -18.30 -0.42
N ILE A 64 5.01 -19.22 0.54
CA ILE A 64 5.60 -19.09 1.87
C ILE A 64 7.13 -19.12 1.82
N GLU A 65 7.70 -20.03 1.00
CA GLU A 65 9.15 -20.16 0.89
C GLU A 65 9.75 -18.93 0.18
N ARG A 66 9.11 -18.50 -0.92
CA ARG A 66 9.47 -17.25 -1.61
C ARG A 66 9.41 -16.04 -0.68
N ALA A 67 8.35 -15.92 0.12
CA ALA A 67 8.21 -14.84 1.06
C ALA A 67 9.30 -14.86 2.15
N ARG A 68 9.68 -16.05 2.63
CA ARG A 68 10.77 -16.23 3.58
C ARG A 68 12.08 -15.72 2.99
N GLN A 69 12.44 -16.16 1.79
CA GLN A 69 13.66 -15.74 1.11
C GLN A 69 13.72 -14.22 0.89
N VAL A 70 12.62 -13.61 0.43
CA VAL A 70 12.53 -12.16 0.23
C VAL A 70 12.72 -11.42 1.56
N LEU A 71 12.01 -11.83 2.62
CA LEU A 71 12.10 -11.16 3.92
C LEU A 71 13.48 -11.33 4.57
N GLU A 72 14.14 -12.47 4.38
CA GLU A 72 15.49 -12.71 4.90
C GLU A 72 16.55 -11.91 4.13
N SER A 73 16.41 -11.79 2.82
CA SER A 73 17.36 -11.03 2.00
C SER A 73 17.23 -9.53 2.18
N ASP A 74 16.00 -9.02 2.29
CA ASP A 74 15.74 -7.58 2.30
C ASP A 74 15.84 -6.97 3.71
N HIS A 75 15.67 -7.79 4.77
CA HIS A 75 15.61 -7.31 6.15
C HIS A 75 16.50 -8.13 7.08
N PHE A 76 17.38 -7.44 7.79
CA PHE A 76 18.20 -8.03 8.84
C PHE A 76 17.45 -8.10 10.18
N GLY A 77 17.53 -9.23 10.88
CA GLY A 77 16.83 -9.42 12.16
C GLY A 77 15.31 -9.47 11.99
N LEU A 78 14.58 -8.87 12.94
CA LEU A 78 13.11 -8.76 12.94
C LEU A 78 12.37 -10.11 12.91
N GLU A 79 12.92 -11.14 13.53
CA GLU A 79 12.43 -12.54 13.46
C GLU A 79 10.95 -12.68 13.83
N LYS A 80 10.50 -11.96 14.88
CA LYS A 80 9.08 -11.98 15.30
C LYS A 80 8.15 -11.43 14.21
N ILE A 81 8.60 -10.39 13.53
CA ILE A 81 7.82 -9.73 12.47
C ILE A 81 7.79 -10.62 11.23
N LYS A 82 8.94 -11.16 10.82
CA LYS A 82 9.03 -12.09 9.69
C LYS A 82 8.12 -13.30 9.91
N LYS A 83 8.16 -13.90 11.11
CA LYS A 83 7.28 -15.00 11.48
C LYS A 83 5.81 -14.61 11.35
N ARG A 84 5.40 -13.45 11.89
CA ARG A 84 4.03 -12.97 11.82
C ARG A 84 3.59 -12.70 10.37
N MET A 85 4.49 -12.18 9.53
CA MET A 85 4.23 -12.00 8.11
C MET A 85 4.00 -13.33 7.37
N LEU A 86 4.82 -14.34 7.68
CA LEU A 86 4.65 -15.68 7.09
C LEU A 86 3.35 -16.34 7.55
N GLU A 87 2.96 -16.21 8.82
CA GLU A 87 1.68 -16.67 9.34
C GLU A 87 0.52 -15.98 8.62
N TYR A 88 0.60 -14.67 8.43
CA TYR A 88 -0.39 -13.89 7.68
C TYR A 88 -0.54 -14.40 6.24
N LEU A 89 0.58 -14.61 5.54
CA LEU A 89 0.57 -15.15 4.16
C LEU A 89 0.02 -16.57 4.09
N ALA A 90 0.31 -17.42 5.09
CA ALA A 90 -0.23 -18.76 5.15
C ALA A 90 -1.76 -18.76 5.28
N VAL A 91 -2.30 -17.90 6.15
CA VAL A 91 -3.76 -17.71 6.28
C VAL A 91 -4.38 -17.18 4.98
N LEU A 92 -3.69 -16.23 4.32
CA LEU A 92 -4.12 -15.70 3.03
C LEU A 92 -4.19 -16.79 1.96
N GLN A 93 -3.15 -17.63 1.88
CA GLN A 93 -3.08 -18.73 0.91
C GLN A 93 -4.19 -19.77 1.16
N LEU A 94 -4.41 -20.18 2.43
CA LEU A 94 -5.45 -21.13 2.79
C LEU A 94 -6.85 -20.60 2.42
N LYS A 95 -7.14 -19.36 2.73
CA LYS A 95 -8.43 -18.74 2.38
C LYS A 95 -8.64 -18.64 0.87
N THR A 96 -7.60 -18.34 0.12
CA THR A 96 -7.67 -18.29 -1.34
C THR A 96 -7.94 -19.68 -1.93
N GLN A 97 -7.33 -20.73 -1.38
CA GLN A 97 -7.56 -22.12 -1.82
C GLN A 97 -8.99 -22.59 -1.49
N GLN A 98 -9.46 -22.38 -0.26
CA GLN A 98 -10.82 -22.76 0.16
C GLN A 98 -11.90 -22.00 -0.63
N GLY A 99 -11.65 -20.74 -0.93
CA GLY A 99 -12.57 -19.92 -1.68
C GLY A 99 -12.66 -20.31 -3.15
N ALA A 100 -11.60 -20.87 -3.76
CA ALA A 100 -11.63 -21.39 -5.13
C ALA A 100 -12.59 -22.57 -5.26
N GLU A 101 -12.76 -23.38 -4.20
CA GLU A 101 -13.71 -24.51 -4.16
C GLU A 101 -15.17 -24.06 -4.00
N GLN A 102 -15.45 -22.88 -3.45
CA GLN A 102 -16.81 -22.45 -3.05
C GLN A 102 -17.33 -21.24 -3.83
N GLN A 103 -16.94 -20.96 -5.06
CA GLN A 103 -17.40 -19.80 -5.87
C GLN A 103 -17.45 -18.43 -5.14
N SER A 104 -17.26 -18.36 -3.83
CA SER A 104 -17.16 -17.17 -2.99
C SER A 104 -15.72 -16.67 -2.80
N ALA A 105 -14.79 -17.19 -3.56
CA ALA A 105 -13.33 -17.01 -3.46
C ALA A 105 -12.81 -15.59 -3.75
N ARG A 106 -13.68 -14.64 -3.96
CA ARG A 106 -13.27 -13.31 -4.43
C ARG A 106 -12.99 -12.30 -3.33
N THR A 107 -13.32 -12.63 -2.07
CA THR A 107 -13.24 -11.66 -0.97
C THR A 107 -12.16 -12.05 0.03
N TYR A 108 -11.09 -11.28 0.10
CA TYR A 108 -10.10 -11.41 1.16
C TYR A 108 -10.67 -10.86 2.47
N LYS A 109 -11.03 -11.75 3.41
CA LYS A 109 -11.50 -11.40 4.76
C LYS A 109 -10.41 -11.70 5.80
N GLY A 110 -9.20 -11.20 5.61
CA GLY A 110 -8.13 -11.33 6.59
C GLY A 110 -8.00 -10.08 7.46
N PRO A 111 -7.38 -10.20 8.64
CA PRO A 111 -7.05 -9.02 9.44
C PRO A 111 -6.08 -8.13 8.67
N ILE A 112 -6.22 -6.83 8.86
CA ILE A 112 -5.31 -5.85 8.27
C ILE A 112 -4.09 -5.74 9.18
N LEU A 113 -2.89 -5.85 8.60
CA LEU A 113 -1.66 -5.73 9.38
C LEU A 113 -1.35 -4.27 9.68
N LEU A 114 -1.19 -3.93 10.96
CA LEU A 114 -0.71 -2.63 11.42
C LEU A 114 0.70 -2.75 12.00
N LEU A 115 1.69 -2.18 11.33
CA LEU A 115 3.07 -2.13 11.77
C LEU A 115 3.30 -0.89 12.64
N VAL A 116 3.56 -1.08 13.94
CA VAL A 116 3.73 0.01 14.92
C VAL A 116 5.14 0.05 15.45
N GLY A 117 5.76 1.23 15.45
CA GLY A 117 7.10 1.39 16.01
C GLY A 117 7.76 2.71 15.61
N PRO A 118 8.95 3.00 16.13
CA PRO A 118 9.62 4.27 15.89
C PRO A 118 9.92 4.49 14.39
N PRO A 119 10.09 5.74 13.97
CA PRO A 119 10.47 6.06 12.60
C PRO A 119 11.82 5.44 12.23
N GLY A 120 12.03 5.11 10.98
CA GLY A 120 13.30 4.55 10.49
C GLY A 120 13.49 3.06 10.72
N THR A 121 12.52 2.33 11.28
CA THR A 121 12.61 0.87 11.51
C THR A 121 12.27 0.01 10.29
N GLY A 122 12.03 0.61 9.13
CA GLY A 122 11.81 -0.13 7.89
C GLY A 122 10.37 -0.63 7.68
N LYS A 123 9.36 -0.12 8.39
CA LYS A 123 7.95 -0.52 8.25
C LYS A 123 7.46 -0.49 6.80
N THR A 124 7.69 0.61 6.09
CA THR A 124 7.33 0.79 4.67
C THR A 124 8.10 -0.19 3.77
N SER A 125 9.35 -0.49 4.10
CA SER A 125 10.20 -1.43 3.36
C SER A 125 9.68 -2.87 3.52
N ILE A 126 9.26 -3.28 4.72
CA ILE A 126 8.65 -4.59 4.99
C ILE A 126 7.38 -4.79 4.15
N ALA A 127 6.50 -3.78 4.12
CA ALA A 127 5.28 -3.84 3.31
C ALA A 127 5.60 -3.98 1.80
N ARG A 128 6.67 -3.32 1.33
CA ARG A 128 7.14 -3.43 -0.05
C ARG A 128 7.68 -4.84 -0.36
N SER A 129 8.48 -5.41 0.53
CA SER A 129 9.00 -6.79 0.37
C SER A 129 7.88 -7.82 0.39
N LEU A 130 6.82 -7.59 1.19
CA LEU A 130 5.63 -8.43 1.15
C LEU A 130 4.91 -8.36 -0.22
N ALA A 131 4.77 -7.16 -0.80
CA ALA A 131 4.20 -7.00 -2.14
C ALA A 131 5.06 -7.69 -3.21
N ALA A 132 6.40 -7.61 -3.10
CA ALA A 132 7.33 -8.33 -3.97
C ALA A 132 7.15 -9.85 -3.87
N ALA A 133 7.08 -10.40 -2.66
CA ALA A 133 6.85 -11.82 -2.42
C ALA A 133 5.51 -12.31 -2.99
N LEU A 134 4.46 -11.50 -2.91
CA LEU A 134 3.15 -11.75 -3.50
C LEU A 134 3.11 -11.53 -5.01
N GLN A 135 4.14 -10.91 -5.59
CA GLN A 135 4.20 -10.49 -6.99
C GLN A 135 3.00 -9.59 -7.38
N ARG A 136 2.60 -8.68 -6.46
CA ARG A 136 1.49 -7.76 -6.66
C ARG A 136 1.95 -6.31 -6.74
N PRO A 137 1.25 -5.45 -7.48
CA PRO A 137 1.53 -4.01 -7.49
C PRO A 137 1.50 -3.41 -6.09
N PHE A 138 2.42 -2.51 -5.82
CA PHE A 138 2.54 -1.82 -4.56
C PHE A 138 2.23 -0.34 -4.70
N VAL A 139 1.28 0.14 -3.91
CA VAL A 139 0.96 1.57 -3.85
C VAL A 139 1.01 2.05 -2.40
N ARG A 140 1.54 3.25 -2.20
CA ARG A 140 1.62 3.90 -0.89
C ARG A 140 0.65 5.08 -0.87
N LEU A 141 -0.19 5.11 0.14
CA LEU A 141 -1.07 6.21 0.48
C LEU A 141 -0.65 6.77 1.84
N SER A 142 -0.18 8.02 1.86
CA SER A 142 0.11 8.71 3.12
C SER A 142 -1.16 9.31 3.68
N LEU A 143 -1.47 8.98 4.94
CA LEU A 143 -2.60 9.53 5.69
C LEU A 143 -2.17 10.69 6.59
N GLY A 144 -0.86 10.94 6.67
CA GLY A 144 -0.31 12.06 7.43
C GLY A 144 -0.74 13.40 6.84
N GLY A 145 -1.56 14.13 7.59
CA GLY A 145 -2.07 15.45 7.16
C GLY A 145 -3.45 15.45 6.52
N VAL A 146 -4.05 14.27 6.30
CA VAL A 146 -5.45 14.16 5.84
C VAL A 146 -6.37 14.67 6.94
N ARG A 147 -7.20 15.66 6.61
CA ARG A 147 -8.13 16.33 7.55
C ARG A 147 -9.56 16.32 7.08
N ASP A 148 -9.80 16.01 5.82
CA ASP A 148 -11.11 16.04 5.18
C ASP A 148 -11.46 14.64 4.65
N GLU A 149 -12.67 14.20 4.94
CA GLU A 149 -13.21 12.95 4.38
C GLU A 149 -13.12 12.94 2.85
N ALA A 150 -13.28 14.10 2.22
CA ALA A 150 -13.22 14.25 0.77
C ALA A 150 -11.83 13.95 0.18
N GLU A 151 -10.74 14.02 0.95
CA GLU A 151 -9.43 13.58 0.50
C GLU A 151 -9.39 12.05 0.28
N ILE A 152 -10.16 11.28 1.06
CA ILE A 152 -10.26 9.82 0.97
C ILE A 152 -11.32 9.40 -0.04
N ARG A 153 -12.52 10.00 0.04
CA ARG A 153 -13.71 9.63 -0.76
C ARG A 153 -13.91 10.46 -2.02
N GLY A 154 -13.10 11.49 -2.25
CA GLY A 154 -13.26 12.40 -3.37
C GLY A 154 -14.36 13.45 -3.17
N HIS A 155 -14.33 14.47 -4.02
CA HIS A 155 -15.32 15.54 -4.03
C HIS A 155 -16.43 15.24 -5.03
N ARG A 156 -17.67 15.67 -4.73
CA ARG A 156 -18.76 15.54 -5.68
C ARG A 156 -18.41 16.24 -7.00
N ARG A 157 -18.66 15.57 -8.13
CA ARG A 157 -18.32 16.05 -9.48
C ARG A 157 -18.92 17.42 -9.83
N THR A 158 -19.93 17.87 -9.11
CA THR A 158 -20.57 19.18 -9.32
C THR A 158 -19.74 20.36 -8.81
N TYR A 159 -18.72 20.11 -8.00
CA TYR A 159 -17.83 21.16 -7.52
C TYR A 159 -16.72 21.47 -8.54
N VAL A 160 -16.36 22.76 -8.63
CA VAL A 160 -15.21 23.19 -9.46
C VAL A 160 -13.93 22.62 -8.87
N GLY A 161 -13.13 21.95 -9.71
CA GLY A 161 -11.89 21.32 -9.24
C GLY A 161 -12.07 19.97 -8.55
N ALA A 162 -13.26 19.35 -8.64
CA ALA A 162 -13.51 18.03 -8.06
C ALA A 162 -12.52 16.98 -8.60
N LEU A 163 -11.98 16.19 -7.69
CA LEU A 163 -11.05 15.08 -7.95
C LEU A 163 -11.55 13.80 -7.27
N PRO A 164 -11.21 12.62 -7.81
CA PRO A 164 -11.45 11.36 -7.13
C PRO A 164 -10.66 11.28 -5.82
N GLY A 165 -11.14 10.48 -4.88
CA GLY A 165 -10.47 10.25 -3.61
C GLY A 165 -9.13 9.52 -3.76
N SER A 166 -8.32 9.63 -2.73
CA SER A 166 -6.97 9.05 -2.69
C SER A 166 -6.95 7.52 -2.83
N ILE A 167 -7.98 6.82 -2.37
CA ILE A 167 -8.14 5.37 -2.54
C ILE A 167 -8.30 5.04 -4.03
N VAL A 168 -9.23 5.70 -4.71
CA VAL A 168 -9.48 5.52 -6.15
C VAL A 168 -8.26 5.92 -6.98
N ALA A 169 -7.60 7.03 -6.64
CA ALA A 169 -6.38 7.46 -7.30
C ALA A 169 -5.24 6.42 -7.13
N SER A 170 -5.15 5.78 -5.96
CA SER A 170 -4.19 4.71 -5.68
C SER A 170 -4.48 3.44 -6.48
N LEU A 171 -5.74 3.02 -6.60
CA LEU A 171 -6.16 1.89 -7.45
C LEU A 171 -5.85 2.13 -8.93
N ARG A 172 -6.15 3.32 -9.42
CA ARG A 172 -5.82 3.74 -10.79
C ARG A 172 -4.31 3.63 -11.05
N LYS A 173 -3.48 4.06 -10.08
CA LYS A 173 -2.02 3.95 -10.15
C LYS A 173 -1.55 2.50 -10.13
N ALA A 174 -2.19 1.65 -9.33
CA ALA A 174 -1.88 0.21 -9.23
C ALA A 174 -2.22 -0.56 -10.51
N ARG A 175 -3.21 -0.13 -11.28
CA ARG A 175 -3.75 -0.80 -12.48
C ARG A 175 -4.28 -2.22 -12.26
N ALA A 176 -4.34 -2.67 -11.00
CA ALA A 176 -4.85 -3.99 -10.60
C ALA A 176 -5.68 -3.86 -9.33
N SER A 177 -6.79 -4.60 -9.25
CA SER A 177 -7.72 -4.59 -8.11
C SER A 177 -7.20 -5.41 -6.91
N ASP A 178 -6.18 -6.26 -7.11
CA ASP A 178 -5.57 -7.12 -6.11
C ASP A 178 -4.21 -6.59 -5.62
N CYS A 179 -3.98 -5.29 -5.71
CA CYS A 179 -2.74 -4.65 -5.28
C CYS A 179 -2.54 -4.70 -3.76
N VAL A 180 -1.30 -4.47 -3.33
CA VAL A 180 -0.94 -4.18 -1.93
C VAL A 180 -0.95 -2.67 -1.73
N MET A 181 -1.83 -2.19 -0.87
CA MET A 181 -1.96 -0.76 -0.54
C MET A 181 -1.45 -0.50 0.87
N LEU A 182 -0.38 0.27 0.96
CA LEU A 182 0.19 0.72 2.22
C LEU A 182 -0.47 2.03 2.66
N LEU A 183 -1.13 2.00 3.80
CA LEU A 183 -1.70 3.14 4.50
C LEU A 183 -0.65 3.66 5.50
N ASP A 184 0.11 4.65 5.10
CA ASP A 184 1.25 5.13 5.88
C ASP A 184 0.83 6.26 6.83
N GLU A 185 1.34 6.22 8.07
CA GLU A 185 1.06 7.20 9.13
C GLU A 185 -0.42 7.25 9.56
N LEU A 186 -1.03 6.08 9.83
CA LEU A 186 -2.41 5.97 10.30
C LEU A 186 -2.65 6.73 11.62
N ASP A 187 -1.62 6.82 12.48
CA ASP A 187 -1.62 7.56 13.75
C ASP A 187 -1.74 9.08 13.58
N LYS A 188 -1.53 9.59 12.38
CA LYS A 188 -1.67 11.01 12.06
C LYS A 188 -2.98 11.37 11.39
N LEU A 189 -3.86 10.39 11.21
CA LEU A 189 -5.21 10.63 10.73
C LEU A 189 -5.97 11.46 11.77
N SER A 190 -6.40 12.65 11.38
CA SER A 190 -7.02 13.59 12.30
C SER A 190 -8.44 13.17 12.66
N SER A 191 -8.70 12.78 13.90
CA SER A 191 -10.06 12.61 14.43
C SER A 191 -10.68 13.99 14.67
N GLY A 192 -10.91 14.75 13.60
CA GLY A 192 -11.45 16.10 13.72
C GLY A 192 -12.97 16.09 13.58
N MET A 193 -13.69 16.51 14.59
CA MET A 193 -15.07 17.05 14.42
C MET A 193 -15.01 18.35 13.59
N GLY A 194 -14.45 18.27 12.38
CA GLY A 194 -14.39 19.39 11.45
C GLY A 194 -15.68 19.55 10.66
N VAL A 195 -15.92 20.74 10.15
CA VAL A 195 -17.04 21.09 9.27
C VAL A 195 -17.05 20.23 7.97
N HIS A 196 -15.96 19.50 7.68
CA HIS A 196 -15.69 18.81 6.41
C HIS A 196 -15.79 17.28 6.48
N GLY A 197 -16.42 16.71 7.48
CA GLY A 197 -16.54 15.25 7.64
C GLY A 197 -15.41 14.64 8.47
N ASP A 198 -15.53 13.34 8.73
CA ASP A 198 -14.55 12.59 9.52
C ASP A 198 -13.79 11.58 8.63
N PRO A 199 -12.51 11.83 8.34
CA PRO A 199 -11.70 10.90 7.57
C PRO A 199 -11.58 9.51 8.22
N THR A 200 -11.72 9.42 9.55
CA THR A 200 -11.75 8.15 10.28
C THR A 200 -12.94 7.29 9.85
N ALA A 201 -14.13 7.91 9.71
CA ALA A 201 -15.32 7.19 9.24
C ALA A 201 -15.15 6.62 7.83
N ALA A 202 -14.50 7.39 6.93
CA ALA A 202 -14.17 6.89 5.60
C ALA A 202 -13.21 5.70 5.65
N MET A 203 -12.19 5.76 6.52
CA MET A 203 -11.23 4.65 6.67
C MET A 203 -11.87 3.42 7.31
N LEU A 204 -12.84 3.58 8.20
CA LEU A 204 -13.59 2.44 8.76
C LEU A 204 -14.32 1.67 7.66
N GLU A 205 -14.94 2.33 6.68
CA GLU A 205 -15.57 1.65 5.54
C GLU A 205 -14.54 0.96 4.63
N VAL A 206 -13.40 1.61 4.38
CA VAL A 206 -12.31 1.03 3.56
C VAL A 206 -11.72 -0.24 4.21
N LEU A 207 -11.53 -0.21 5.53
CA LEU A 207 -10.90 -1.27 6.30
C LEU A 207 -11.88 -2.34 6.79
N ASP A 208 -13.18 -2.14 6.64
CA ASP A 208 -14.17 -3.14 7.01
C ASP A 208 -14.38 -4.16 5.88
N PRO A 209 -14.01 -5.43 6.06
CA PRO A 209 -14.20 -6.45 5.03
C PRO A 209 -15.66 -6.72 4.66
N GLU A 210 -16.61 -6.30 5.51
CA GLU A 210 -18.04 -6.45 5.23
C GLU A 210 -18.61 -5.32 4.38
N GLN A 211 -17.94 -4.15 4.37
CA GLN A 211 -18.42 -2.95 3.68
C GLN A 211 -17.54 -2.55 2.49
N ASN A 212 -16.25 -2.92 2.48
CA ASN A 212 -15.28 -2.46 1.50
C ASN A 212 -15.56 -2.88 0.05
N HIS A 213 -16.39 -3.91 -0.15
CA HIS A 213 -16.83 -4.33 -1.50
C HIS A 213 -17.81 -3.34 -2.16
N THR A 214 -18.41 -2.45 -1.37
CA THR A 214 -19.35 -1.42 -1.83
C THR A 214 -18.84 0.00 -1.57
N PHE A 215 -17.53 0.17 -1.38
CA PHE A 215 -16.93 1.49 -1.13
C PHE A 215 -17.34 2.50 -2.19
N LYS A 216 -17.86 3.65 -1.76
CA LYS A 216 -18.39 4.65 -2.67
C LYS A 216 -17.56 5.93 -2.63
N ASP A 217 -16.86 6.18 -3.73
CA ASP A 217 -16.21 7.46 -3.99
C ASP A 217 -17.24 8.49 -4.47
N HIS A 218 -17.19 9.71 -3.93
CA HIS A 218 -18.16 10.76 -4.23
C HIS A 218 -18.00 11.33 -5.66
N TYR A 219 -16.77 11.30 -6.21
CA TYR A 219 -16.50 11.73 -7.57
C TYR A 219 -17.04 10.74 -8.59
N LEU A 220 -16.79 9.46 -8.37
CA LEU A 220 -17.27 8.38 -9.24
C LEU A 220 -18.77 8.14 -9.08
N ASN A 221 -19.28 8.23 -7.86
CA ASN A 221 -20.66 7.96 -7.46
C ASN A 221 -21.17 6.57 -7.88
N VAL A 222 -20.26 5.61 -7.96
CA VAL A 222 -20.51 4.18 -8.16
C VAL A 222 -19.73 3.38 -7.12
N PRO A 223 -20.21 2.20 -6.71
CA PRO A 223 -19.46 1.35 -5.79
C PRO A 223 -18.19 0.83 -6.47
N VAL A 224 -17.10 0.81 -5.73
CA VAL A 224 -15.80 0.25 -6.11
C VAL A 224 -15.50 -0.90 -5.16
N ASP A 225 -15.17 -2.05 -5.69
CA ASP A 225 -14.85 -3.24 -4.90
C ASP A 225 -13.38 -3.21 -4.45
N LEU A 226 -13.17 -3.04 -3.14
CA LEU A 226 -11.85 -3.06 -2.49
C LEU A 226 -11.53 -4.40 -1.85
N SER A 227 -12.40 -5.42 -1.96
CA SER A 227 -12.27 -6.70 -1.25
C SER A 227 -11.04 -7.52 -1.64
N ARG A 228 -10.44 -7.22 -2.80
CA ARG A 228 -9.23 -7.89 -3.28
C ARG A 228 -7.94 -7.17 -2.89
N VAL A 229 -8.06 -5.92 -2.43
CA VAL A 229 -6.90 -5.12 -2.00
C VAL A 229 -6.36 -5.67 -0.70
N ILE A 230 -5.05 -5.85 -0.61
CA ILE A 230 -4.36 -6.17 0.63
C ILE A 230 -3.92 -4.87 1.28
N PHE A 231 -4.59 -4.51 2.37
CA PHE A 231 -4.23 -3.33 3.15
C PHE A 231 -3.18 -3.66 4.20
N ILE A 232 -2.14 -2.84 4.25
CA ILE A 232 -1.13 -2.83 5.32
C ILE A 232 -1.07 -1.41 5.85
N ALA A 233 -1.11 -1.23 7.15
CA ALA A 233 -1.02 0.09 7.76
C ALA A 233 0.30 0.24 8.53
N THR A 234 0.77 1.48 8.66
CA THR A 234 1.89 1.82 9.55
C THR A 234 1.49 2.92 10.52
N ALA A 235 2.07 2.87 11.71
CA ALA A 235 1.92 3.90 12.72
C ALA A 235 3.23 4.05 13.52
N ASN A 236 3.44 5.18 14.16
CA ASN A 236 4.52 5.35 15.11
C ASN A 236 4.06 5.07 16.54
N SER A 237 2.83 5.42 16.90
CA SER A 237 2.17 5.14 18.18
C SER A 237 0.74 4.64 17.95
N LEU A 238 0.18 3.96 18.95
CA LEU A 238 -1.24 3.56 18.97
C LEU A 238 -2.14 4.60 19.61
N ASP A 239 -1.58 5.50 20.42
CA ASP A 239 -2.33 6.39 21.32
C ASP A 239 -3.30 7.34 20.61
N THR A 240 -2.99 7.67 19.36
CA THR A 240 -3.78 8.60 18.55
C THR A 240 -4.75 7.92 17.58
N ILE A 241 -4.66 6.58 17.45
CA ILE A 241 -5.52 5.82 16.56
C ILE A 241 -6.85 5.54 17.27
N PRO A 242 -7.99 5.89 16.67
CA PRO A 242 -9.29 5.59 17.23
C PRO A 242 -9.53 4.10 17.47
N GLU A 243 -10.10 3.75 18.61
CA GLU A 243 -10.38 2.37 19.02
C GLU A 243 -11.14 1.55 17.95
N PRO A 244 -12.17 2.09 17.25
CA PRO A 244 -12.84 1.34 16.18
C PRO A 244 -11.95 0.94 15.01
N LEU A 245 -10.86 1.67 14.75
CA LEU A 245 -9.86 1.29 13.74
C LEU A 245 -8.91 0.21 14.29
N LEU A 246 -8.55 0.28 15.58
CA LEU A 246 -7.70 -0.70 16.23
C LEU A 246 -8.37 -2.09 16.28
N ASP A 247 -9.66 -2.16 16.45
CA ASP A 247 -10.44 -3.41 16.46
C ASP A 247 -10.42 -4.15 15.11
N ARG A 248 -10.08 -3.46 14.02
CA ARG A 248 -10.04 -4.03 12.66
C ARG A 248 -8.66 -4.42 12.19
N VAL A 249 -7.63 -4.10 12.96
CA VAL A 249 -6.24 -4.32 12.58
C VAL A 249 -5.53 -5.30 13.52
N ASP A 250 -4.62 -6.07 12.96
CA ASP A 250 -3.72 -6.94 13.70
C ASP A 250 -2.40 -6.22 13.92
N THR A 251 -2.14 -5.83 15.16
CA THR A 251 -1.01 -4.97 15.52
C THR A 251 0.28 -5.78 15.67
N VAL A 252 1.30 -5.38 14.92
CA VAL A 252 2.65 -5.96 14.98
C VAL A 252 3.65 -4.89 15.41
N HIS A 253 4.24 -5.06 16.58
CA HIS A 253 5.23 -4.11 17.12
C HIS A 253 6.60 -4.29 16.48
N VAL A 254 7.10 -3.24 15.86
CA VAL A 254 8.43 -3.13 15.24
C VAL A 254 9.36 -2.40 16.22
N ALA A 255 10.21 -3.12 16.89
CA ALA A 255 11.19 -2.53 17.80
C ALA A 255 12.25 -1.73 17.03
N GLY A 256 12.87 -0.78 17.72
CA GLY A 256 14.09 -0.11 17.22
C GLY A 256 15.27 -1.08 17.14
N TYR A 257 16.20 -0.80 16.25
CA TYR A 257 17.41 -1.60 16.07
C TYR A 257 18.47 -1.30 17.15
N THR A 258 19.18 -2.34 17.58
CA THR A 258 20.41 -2.21 18.35
C THR A 258 21.54 -1.62 17.49
N TYR A 259 22.63 -1.19 18.11
CA TYR A 259 23.77 -0.65 17.35
C TYR A 259 24.40 -1.69 16.43
N ASP A 260 24.51 -2.95 16.87
CA ASP A 260 25.03 -4.05 16.06
C ASP A 260 24.13 -4.34 14.85
N GLU A 261 22.81 -4.33 15.04
CA GLU A 261 21.85 -4.46 13.95
C GLU A 261 21.94 -3.29 12.96
N LYS A 262 22.08 -2.04 13.46
CA LYS A 262 22.27 -0.86 12.59
C LYS A 262 23.53 -0.99 11.73
N VAL A 263 24.64 -1.49 12.31
CA VAL A 263 25.89 -1.71 11.57
C VAL A 263 25.72 -2.80 10.51
N ALA A 264 25.08 -3.90 10.86
CA ALA A 264 24.80 -4.99 9.92
C ALA A 264 23.92 -4.51 8.76
N ILE A 265 22.87 -3.72 9.04
CA ILE A 265 21.99 -3.10 8.02
C ILE A 265 22.79 -2.13 7.16
N ALA A 266 23.66 -1.31 7.76
CA ALA A 266 24.51 -0.38 7.04
C ALA A 266 25.43 -1.11 6.05
N GLN A 267 26.09 -2.18 6.47
CA GLN A 267 27.00 -2.96 5.63
C GLN A 267 26.28 -3.69 4.51
N ARG A 268 25.15 -4.36 4.81
CA ARG A 268 24.48 -5.24 3.87
C ARG A 268 23.60 -4.51 2.87
N HIS A 269 22.95 -3.42 3.29
CA HIS A 269 21.92 -2.75 2.48
C HIS A 269 22.21 -1.28 2.17
N LEU A 270 22.64 -0.48 3.19
CA LEU A 270 22.76 0.96 2.97
C LEU A 270 24.01 1.33 2.19
N LEU A 271 25.17 0.78 2.56
CA LEU A 271 26.42 1.09 1.90
C LEU A 271 26.45 0.70 0.42
N PRO A 272 26.07 -0.55 0.02
CA PRO A 272 26.00 -0.92 -1.39
C PRO A 272 25.06 -0.04 -2.19
N LYS A 273 23.90 0.29 -1.60
CA LYS A 273 22.92 1.18 -2.24
C LYS A 273 23.47 2.58 -2.46
N GLN A 274 24.14 3.16 -1.46
CA GLN A 274 24.71 4.52 -1.59
C GLN A 274 25.87 4.54 -2.57
N VAL A 275 26.74 3.54 -2.56
CA VAL A 275 27.83 3.40 -3.53
C VAL A 275 27.27 3.41 -4.97
N ALA A 276 26.25 2.60 -5.23
CA ALA A 276 25.60 2.53 -6.54
C ALA A 276 24.92 3.86 -6.94
N VAL A 277 24.22 4.54 -6.02
CA VAL A 277 23.54 5.81 -6.28
C VAL A 277 24.54 6.91 -6.63
N HIS A 278 25.76 6.88 -6.04
CA HIS A 278 26.81 7.86 -6.33
C HIS A 278 27.68 7.47 -7.53
N GLY A 279 27.34 6.38 -8.25
CA GLY A 279 28.10 5.94 -9.43
C GLY A 279 29.49 5.38 -9.09
N LEU A 280 29.71 4.98 -7.83
CA LEU A 280 30.95 4.39 -7.35
C LEU A 280 30.88 2.87 -7.46
N THR A 281 32.06 2.22 -7.44
CA THR A 281 32.17 0.76 -7.36
C THR A 281 32.40 0.33 -5.90
N PRO A 282 32.08 -0.90 -5.53
CA PRO A 282 32.36 -1.42 -4.18
C PRO A 282 33.84 -1.35 -3.75
N SER A 283 34.76 -1.28 -4.71
CA SER A 283 36.20 -1.13 -4.48
C SER A 283 36.61 0.29 -4.10
N ASP A 284 35.80 1.30 -4.42
CA ASP A 284 36.14 2.70 -4.17
C ASP A 284 35.88 3.14 -2.75
N VAL A 285 35.08 2.37 -2.01
CA VAL A 285 34.68 2.70 -0.63
C VAL A 285 34.88 1.52 0.29
N ALA A 286 35.82 1.63 1.21
CA ALA A 286 36.04 0.65 2.27
C ALA A 286 35.67 1.27 3.63
N MET A 287 34.68 0.69 4.32
CA MET A 287 34.31 1.06 5.68
C MET A 287 34.47 -0.15 6.60
N SER A 288 35.33 0.00 7.63
CA SER A 288 35.45 -1.03 8.63
C SER A 288 34.26 -1.06 9.57
N HIS A 289 34.07 -2.20 10.25
CA HIS A 289 33.01 -2.36 11.26
C HIS A 289 33.10 -1.29 12.37
N GLU A 290 34.32 -0.95 12.81
CA GLU A 290 34.56 0.07 13.84
C GLU A 290 34.10 1.47 13.40
N ILE A 291 34.37 1.85 12.14
CA ILE A 291 33.92 3.13 11.59
C ILE A 291 32.39 3.19 11.58
N LEU A 292 31.72 2.13 11.11
CA LEU A 292 30.26 2.06 11.07
C LEU A 292 29.67 2.08 12.49
N MET A 293 30.30 1.41 13.45
CA MET A 293 29.89 1.45 14.84
C MET A 293 30.03 2.85 15.45
N THR A 294 31.12 3.56 15.16
CA THR A 294 31.30 4.95 15.57
C THR A 294 30.24 5.87 14.99
N ILE A 295 29.90 5.68 13.70
CA ILE A 295 28.83 6.45 13.04
C ILE A 295 27.49 6.14 13.71
N ALA A 296 27.17 4.87 13.96
CA ALA A 296 25.92 4.45 14.58
C ALA A 296 25.74 5.01 16.00
N GLN A 297 26.82 5.07 16.79
CA GLN A 297 26.80 5.57 18.18
C GLN A 297 26.81 7.09 18.29
N SER A 298 27.60 7.76 17.44
CA SER A 298 27.86 9.20 17.59
C SER A 298 27.00 10.10 16.72
N TYR A 299 26.53 9.61 15.59
CA TYR A 299 25.83 10.42 14.58
C TYR A 299 24.39 9.96 14.31
N THR A 300 23.95 8.82 14.85
CA THR A 300 22.56 8.35 14.70
C THR A 300 21.88 8.20 16.06
N ARG A 301 20.59 8.52 16.13
CA ARG A 301 19.77 8.33 17.33
C ARG A 301 19.06 6.99 17.30
#